data_67ea4bcd033f096fdc0fd1ddcc7d6330
#
_entry.id   67ea4bcd033f096fdc0fd1ddcc7d6330
#
_cell.length_a   1.000
_cell.length_b   1.000
_cell.length_c   1.000
_cell.angle_alpha   90.00
_cell.angle_beta   90.00
_cell.angle_gamma   90.00
#
_symmetry.space_group_name_H-M   'P 1'
#
loop_
_entity.id
_entity.type
_entity.pdbx_description
1 polymer ?
#
loop_
_entity_poly.entity_id
_entity_poly.type
_entity_poly.pdbx_seq_one_letter_code
_entity_poly.pdbx_strand_id
1 'polypeptide(L)'
;MLRNSSIYQVFVRNYKGEGKFKDLINDIKRISDMGFEYLYLCPIHPIGKVNRKGTLGSPYAISDYYKINDEYGDMEDFDDLVKECHNNNLKIMIDIVINHSSPDCVFTLTNPEFYYRNNEGNFGNRVADWTDVIDFNYDNKALREEMIKMLSFWANKGVDGFRCDVASLVPSDFWLEAKEAISKINKDFVWLGESVEFEFIEAIRKLSFKAFTDYELFEAFDMLYSYDIKSFINDAFINEKNLNMLARMINYQNSEFKLNNLKVKYLENHDNERIYTLLKKNKNKVLNYLAFIFLQRGVPFVYAGQEAWCEHKPTLFDKDMLDWSNYDETYVELIKKLNSLRKLDIFKDETYCHVGEHEDYFDVTLCSEKEEYYGIYNVLDLKDKMKSGLNDGTYINLIDDKEVIITNTEVDSSCLPLFVRVK
;
A
#
# COMPACT_ATOMS: atom_id res chain seq x y z
N MET A 1 -13.59 10.56 1.88
CA MET A 1 -12.62 11.20 0.92
C MET A 1 -11.30 10.47 1.10
N LEU A 2 -10.61 10.07 0.00
CA LEU A 2 -9.37 9.26 0.08
C LEU A 2 -8.20 9.92 0.81
N ARG A 3 -8.09 11.24 0.73
CA ARG A 3 -7.00 12.02 1.35
C ARG A 3 -6.87 11.84 2.88
N ASN A 4 -7.95 11.47 3.56
CA ASN A 4 -7.98 11.22 5.01
C ASN A 4 -8.20 9.75 5.37
N SER A 5 -7.99 8.84 4.40
CA SER A 5 -8.11 7.40 4.57
C SER A 5 -6.78 6.75 4.92
N SER A 6 -6.84 5.48 5.33
CA SER A 6 -5.69 4.61 5.55
C SER A 6 -6.04 3.17 5.16
N ILE A 7 -5.02 2.37 4.88
CA ILE A 7 -5.15 0.99 4.38
C ILE A 7 -4.45 0.03 5.35
N TYR A 8 -5.12 -1.09 5.66
CA TYR A 8 -4.53 -2.23 6.37
C TYR A 8 -4.46 -3.43 5.44
N GLN A 9 -3.24 -3.91 5.16
CA GLN A 9 -3.00 -5.04 4.26
C GLN A 9 -2.98 -6.37 5.02
N VAL A 10 -3.60 -7.39 4.42
CA VAL A 10 -3.56 -8.78 4.90
C VAL A 10 -3.22 -9.73 3.77
N PHE A 11 -2.25 -10.63 3.99
CA PHE A 11 -2.08 -11.83 3.21
C PHE A 11 -2.73 -12.98 3.98
N VAL A 12 -3.89 -13.45 3.53
CA VAL A 12 -4.76 -14.37 4.27
C VAL A 12 -4.04 -15.65 4.67
N ARG A 13 -3.26 -16.26 3.75
CA ARG A 13 -2.47 -17.48 4.00
C ARG A 13 -1.67 -17.44 5.28
N ASN A 14 -1.06 -16.29 5.56
CA ASN A 14 -0.05 -16.14 6.61
C ASN A 14 -0.54 -15.34 7.82
N TYR A 15 -1.83 -14.93 7.83
CA TYR A 15 -2.34 -13.95 8.78
C TYR A 15 -2.48 -14.50 10.20
N LYS A 16 -3.48 -15.33 10.45
CA LYS A 16 -3.81 -15.92 11.77
C LYS A 16 -4.45 -17.30 11.60
N GLY A 17 -4.52 -18.08 12.68
CA GLY A 17 -5.26 -19.34 12.75
C GLY A 17 -4.79 -20.34 11.70
N GLU A 18 -5.71 -20.75 10.83
CA GLU A 18 -5.43 -21.62 9.70
C GLU A 18 -5.13 -20.88 8.40
N GLY A 19 -5.13 -19.53 8.40
CA GLY A 19 -4.95 -18.69 7.22
C GLY A 19 -6.19 -18.71 6.32
N LYS A 20 -7.38 -18.64 6.91
CA LYS A 20 -8.67 -18.66 6.22
C LYS A 20 -9.43 -17.36 6.39
N PHE A 21 -10.42 -17.12 5.53
CA PHE A 21 -11.34 -15.98 5.67
C PHE A 21 -12.05 -15.99 7.02
N LYS A 22 -12.42 -17.17 7.55
CA LYS A 22 -13.04 -17.30 8.88
C LYS A 22 -12.16 -16.76 10.01
N ASP A 23 -10.85 -16.98 9.91
CA ASP A 23 -9.90 -16.42 10.88
C ASP A 23 -9.84 -14.89 10.80
N LEU A 24 -9.90 -14.34 9.58
CA LEU A 24 -9.90 -12.90 9.35
C LEU A 24 -11.23 -12.26 9.78
N ILE A 25 -12.38 -12.90 9.50
CA ILE A 25 -13.71 -12.43 9.94
C ILE A 25 -13.73 -12.17 11.45
N ASN A 26 -13.15 -13.06 12.24
CA ASN A 26 -13.09 -12.90 13.69
C ASN A 26 -12.25 -11.71 14.15
N ASP A 27 -11.43 -11.13 13.27
CA ASP A 27 -10.52 -10.03 13.59
C ASP A 27 -10.90 -8.68 12.92
N ILE A 28 -11.96 -8.67 12.10
CA ILE A 28 -12.42 -7.47 11.37
C ILE A 28 -12.72 -6.31 12.34
N LYS A 29 -13.40 -6.62 13.45
CA LYS A 29 -13.70 -5.59 14.45
C LYS A 29 -12.43 -4.94 15.00
N ARG A 30 -11.38 -5.70 15.32
CA ARG A 30 -10.11 -5.16 15.80
C ARG A 30 -9.48 -4.22 14.76
N ILE A 31 -9.49 -4.63 13.48
CA ILE A 31 -8.93 -3.83 12.37
C ILE A 31 -9.72 -2.52 12.21
N SER A 32 -11.05 -2.60 12.25
CA SER A 32 -11.93 -1.43 12.21
C SER A 32 -11.70 -0.50 13.40
N ASP A 33 -11.58 -1.07 14.62
CA ASP A 33 -11.35 -0.30 15.87
C ASP A 33 -9.99 0.42 15.86
N MET A 34 -9.02 0.00 15.04
CA MET A 34 -7.79 0.75 14.77
C MET A 34 -8.01 1.99 13.89
N GLY A 35 -9.20 2.16 13.31
CA GLY A 35 -9.59 3.33 12.53
C GLY A 35 -9.22 3.29 11.05
N PHE A 36 -8.81 2.14 10.52
CA PHE A 36 -8.58 1.97 9.09
C PHE A 36 -9.89 2.07 8.30
N GLU A 37 -9.79 2.60 7.07
CA GLU A 37 -10.94 2.70 6.17
C GLU A 37 -10.99 1.57 5.16
N TYR A 38 -9.81 1.04 4.77
CA TYR A 38 -9.70 -0.05 3.80
C TYR A 38 -8.96 -1.24 4.38
N LEU A 39 -9.55 -2.44 4.23
CA LEU A 39 -8.86 -3.72 4.32
C LEU A 39 -8.42 -4.11 2.91
N TYR A 40 -7.12 -4.27 2.69
CA TYR A 40 -6.59 -4.76 1.42
C TYR A 40 -6.11 -6.20 1.55
N LEU A 41 -6.63 -7.09 0.70
CA LEU A 41 -6.25 -8.51 0.64
C LEU A 41 -5.30 -8.75 -0.54
N CYS A 42 -4.14 -9.40 -0.29
CA CYS A 42 -3.35 -10.01 -1.35
C CYS A 42 -4.19 -10.99 -2.17
N PRO A 43 -3.75 -11.45 -3.37
CA PRO A 43 -4.61 -12.20 -4.28
C PRO A 43 -5.33 -13.38 -3.61
N ILE A 44 -6.64 -13.47 -3.90
CA ILE A 44 -7.55 -14.44 -3.26
C ILE A 44 -7.91 -15.62 -4.18
N HIS A 45 -7.39 -15.61 -5.39
CA HIS A 45 -7.73 -16.57 -6.45
C HIS A 45 -6.94 -17.88 -6.34
N PRO A 46 -7.43 -18.98 -6.96
CA PRO A 46 -6.68 -20.23 -7.06
C PRO A 46 -5.33 -20.03 -7.76
N ILE A 47 -4.33 -20.76 -7.30
CA ILE A 47 -2.95 -20.68 -7.76
C ILE A 47 -2.64 -21.82 -8.70
N GLY A 48 -1.93 -21.53 -9.81
CA GLY A 48 -1.49 -22.53 -10.77
C GLY A 48 -0.51 -23.56 -10.18
N LYS A 49 -0.35 -24.67 -10.90
CA LYS A 49 0.53 -25.78 -10.52
C LYS A 49 1.75 -25.91 -11.43
N VAL A 50 1.64 -25.46 -12.67
CA VAL A 50 2.72 -25.52 -13.64
C VAL A 50 3.80 -24.48 -13.28
N ASN A 51 5.04 -24.92 -13.19
CA ASN A 51 6.21 -24.11 -12.80
C ASN A 51 6.07 -23.43 -11.40
N ARG A 52 5.23 -23.99 -10.53
CA ARG A 52 4.96 -23.46 -9.19
C ARG A 52 6.23 -23.29 -8.38
N LYS A 53 6.42 -22.13 -7.77
CA LYS A 53 7.48 -21.86 -6.80
C LYS A 53 7.02 -22.29 -5.41
N GLY A 54 7.88 -22.95 -4.61
CA GLY A 54 7.54 -23.48 -3.29
C GLY A 54 6.46 -24.58 -3.34
N THR A 55 5.84 -24.86 -2.19
CA THR A 55 4.82 -25.94 -2.06
C THR A 55 3.42 -25.48 -2.44
N LEU A 56 3.06 -24.23 -2.11
CA LEU A 56 1.72 -23.66 -2.33
C LEU A 56 1.66 -22.72 -3.54
N GLY A 57 2.80 -22.22 -3.99
CA GLY A 57 2.91 -21.32 -5.14
C GLY A 57 2.67 -19.85 -4.82
N SER A 58 3.06 -19.00 -5.76
CA SER A 58 2.83 -17.56 -5.70
C SER A 58 1.34 -17.25 -5.82
N PRO A 59 0.75 -16.43 -4.93
CA PRO A 59 -0.62 -15.95 -5.07
C PRO A 59 -0.81 -15.11 -6.34
N TYR A 60 0.27 -14.66 -6.96
CA TYR A 60 0.27 -13.88 -8.20
C TYR A 60 0.27 -14.76 -9.46
N ALA A 61 0.38 -16.09 -9.34
CA ALA A 61 0.24 -17.05 -10.45
C ALA A 61 -1.20 -17.60 -10.50
N ILE A 62 -2.16 -16.77 -10.94
CA ILE A 62 -3.59 -17.08 -10.89
C ILE A 62 -3.97 -18.14 -11.95
N SER A 63 -4.76 -19.14 -11.53
CA SER A 63 -5.29 -20.18 -12.43
C SER A 63 -6.77 -20.03 -12.80
N ASP A 64 -7.58 -19.32 -11.99
CA ASP A 64 -9.00 -19.05 -12.26
C ASP A 64 -9.42 -17.73 -11.62
N TYR A 65 -9.85 -16.77 -12.43
CA TYR A 65 -10.17 -15.40 -12.00
C TYR A 65 -11.57 -15.25 -11.38
N TYR A 66 -12.40 -16.29 -11.44
CA TYR A 66 -13.78 -16.24 -10.94
C TYR A 66 -14.00 -17.09 -9.69
N LYS A 67 -12.92 -17.68 -9.14
CA LYS A 67 -12.97 -18.53 -7.96
C LYS A 67 -12.12 -17.99 -6.81
N ILE A 68 -12.46 -18.46 -5.64
CA ILE A 68 -11.66 -18.31 -4.42
C ILE A 68 -10.67 -19.46 -4.33
N ASN A 69 -9.48 -19.21 -3.80
CA ASN A 69 -8.52 -20.24 -3.46
C ASN A 69 -9.05 -21.11 -2.31
N ASP A 70 -9.20 -22.42 -2.55
CA ASP A 70 -9.69 -23.39 -1.56
C ASP A 70 -8.91 -23.37 -0.23
N GLU A 71 -7.68 -22.86 -0.26
CA GLU A 71 -6.87 -22.64 0.94
C GLU A 71 -7.51 -21.64 1.91
N TYR A 72 -8.19 -20.60 1.37
CA TYR A 72 -8.78 -19.52 2.17
C TYR A 72 -10.23 -19.78 2.56
N GLY A 73 -10.92 -20.65 1.85
CA GLY A 73 -12.34 -20.96 1.98
C GLY A 73 -13.03 -21.01 0.61
N ASP A 74 -14.31 -20.73 0.58
CA ASP A 74 -15.10 -20.72 -0.63
C ASP A 74 -15.73 -19.33 -0.90
N MET A 75 -16.63 -19.25 -1.88
CA MET A 75 -17.28 -17.99 -2.25
C MET A 75 -18.26 -17.49 -1.17
N GLU A 76 -18.88 -18.37 -0.41
CA GLU A 76 -19.76 -18.02 0.72
C GLU A 76 -18.92 -17.42 1.87
N ASP A 77 -17.79 -18.03 2.19
CA ASP A 77 -16.84 -17.49 3.18
C ASP A 77 -16.33 -16.09 2.79
N PHE A 78 -16.12 -15.83 1.49
CA PHE A 78 -15.75 -14.50 0.99
C PHE A 78 -16.90 -13.50 1.08
N ASP A 79 -18.11 -13.89 0.69
CA ASP A 79 -19.31 -13.06 0.80
C ASP A 79 -19.57 -12.67 2.28
N ASP A 80 -19.38 -13.59 3.22
CA ASP A 80 -19.46 -13.34 4.66
C ASP A 80 -18.37 -12.35 5.13
N LEU A 81 -17.13 -12.47 4.62
CA LEU A 81 -16.06 -11.52 4.93
C LEU A 81 -16.40 -10.10 4.44
N VAL A 82 -16.86 -9.95 3.20
CA VAL A 82 -17.31 -8.65 2.66
C VAL A 82 -18.38 -8.03 3.54
N LYS A 83 -19.40 -8.83 3.88
CA LYS A 83 -20.50 -8.39 4.75
C LYS A 83 -20.00 -7.97 6.12
N GLU A 84 -19.08 -8.71 6.74
CA GLU A 84 -18.55 -8.36 8.06
C GLU A 84 -17.69 -7.10 8.00
N CYS A 85 -16.90 -6.89 6.93
CA CYS A 85 -16.20 -5.63 6.71
C CYS A 85 -17.20 -4.45 6.68
N HIS A 86 -18.25 -4.54 5.88
CA HIS A 86 -19.24 -3.47 5.75
C HIS A 86 -20.01 -3.23 7.05
N ASN A 87 -20.36 -4.28 7.81
CA ASN A 87 -20.99 -4.17 9.12
C ASN A 87 -20.14 -3.36 10.13
N ASN A 88 -18.82 -3.39 9.95
CA ASN A 88 -17.86 -2.66 10.79
C ASN A 88 -17.36 -1.36 10.13
N ASN A 89 -18.04 -0.83 9.10
CA ASN A 89 -17.65 0.37 8.33
C ASN A 89 -16.24 0.30 7.72
N LEU A 90 -15.75 -0.91 7.44
CA LEU A 90 -14.49 -1.17 6.78
C LEU A 90 -14.77 -1.53 5.32
N LYS A 91 -14.14 -0.83 4.39
CA LYS A 91 -14.20 -1.13 2.95
C LYS A 91 -13.20 -2.22 2.61
N ILE A 92 -13.52 -3.04 1.63
CA ILE A 92 -12.65 -4.14 1.20
C ILE A 92 -12.06 -3.89 -0.18
N MET A 93 -10.74 -4.05 -0.29
CA MET A 93 -9.98 -3.97 -1.53
C MET A 93 -9.32 -5.33 -1.78
N ILE A 94 -9.35 -5.83 -3.00
CA ILE A 94 -8.66 -7.07 -3.38
C ILE A 94 -7.57 -6.79 -4.41
N ASP A 95 -6.56 -7.66 -4.42
CA ASP A 95 -5.48 -7.63 -5.42
C ASP A 95 -5.95 -8.23 -6.75
N ILE A 96 -5.73 -7.50 -7.83
CA ILE A 96 -6.06 -7.91 -9.20
C ILE A 96 -4.78 -8.06 -10.02
N VAL A 97 -4.50 -9.30 -10.43
CA VAL A 97 -3.31 -9.66 -11.21
C VAL A 97 -3.75 -9.94 -12.64
N ILE A 98 -3.70 -8.94 -13.51
CA ILE A 98 -4.16 -9.04 -14.89
C ILE A 98 -3.10 -8.69 -15.93
N ASN A 99 -1.84 -8.48 -15.53
CA ASN A 99 -0.73 -8.45 -16.46
C ASN A 99 -0.38 -9.86 -16.98
N HIS A 100 -0.55 -10.88 -16.13
CA HIS A 100 -0.15 -12.26 -16.38
C HIS A 100 -1.06 -13.24 -15.63
N SER A 101 -0.94 -14.52 -15.94
CA SER A 101 -1.55 -15.62 -15.19
C SER A 101 -0.60 -16.81 -15.09
N SER A 102 -0.97 -17.85 -14.34
CA SER A 102 -0.23 -19.11 -14.39
C SER A 102 -0.33 -19.78 -15.77
N PRO A 103 0.63 -20.62 -16.18
CA PRO A 103 0.58 -21.34 -17.46
C PRO A 103 -0.56 -22.35 -17.59
N ASP A 104 -1.16 -22.78 -16.48
CA ASP A 104 -2.32 -23.67 -16.40
C ASP A 104 -3.61 -22.92 -16.00
N CYS A 105 -3.66 -21.62 -16.23
CA CYS A 105 -4.89 -20.84 -16.09
C CYS A 105 -5.97 -21.36 -17.05
N VAL A 106 -7.25 -21.32 -16.61
CA VAL A 106 -8.41 -21.75 -17.43
C VAL A 106 -8.40 -21.09 -18.81
N PHE A 107 -7.99 -19.83 -18.91
CA PHE A 107 -7.94 -19.12 -20.18
C PHE A 107 -6.89 -19.69 -21.16
N THR A 108 -5.87 -20.41 -20.72
CA THR A 108 -4.92 -21.06 -21.65
C THR A 108 -5.59 -22.15 -22.49
N LEU A 109 -6.66 -22.75 -21.98
CA LEU A 109 -7.43 -23.79 -22.66
C LEU A 109 -8.63 -23.22 -23.42
N THR A 110 -9.31 -22.22 -22.85
CA THR A 110 -10.56 -21.67 -23.42
C THR A 110 -10.29 -20.55 -24.42
N ASN A 111 -9.28 -19.73 -24.20
CA ASN A 111 -8.97 -18.51 -24.94
C ASN A 111 -7.44 -18.33 -25.10
N PRO A 112 -6.73 -19.29 -25.74
CA PRO A 112 -5.27 -19.24 -25.85
C PRO A 112 -4.75 -18.01 -26.62
N GLU A 113 -5.60 -17.34 -27.40
CA GLU A 113 -5.33 -16.08 -28.09
C GLU A 113 -5.24 -14.86 -27.16
N PHE A 114 -5.60 -14.99 -25.90
CA PHE A 114 -5.45 -13.93 -24.90
C PHE A 114 -4.00 -13.68 -24.49
N TYR A 115 -3.08 -14.62 -24.81
CA TYR A 115 -1.74 -14.61 -24.29
C TYR A 115 -0.71 -14.09 -25.31
N TYR A 116 0.30 -13.43 -24.77
CA TYR A 116 1.50 -13.06 -25.53
C TYR A 116 2.23 -14.32 -26.03
N ARG A 117 2.68 -14.25 -27.28
CA ARG A 117 3.50 -15.30 -27.91
C ARG A 117 4.90 -14.77 -28.18
N ASN A 118 5.91 -15.56 -27.79
CA ASN A 118 7.29 -15.28 -28.15
C ASN A 118 7.56 -15.55 -29.65
N ASN A 119 8.78 -15.29 -30.10
CA ASN A 119 9.17 -15.46 -31.49
C ASN A 119 9.07 -16.91 -32.01
N GLU A 120 9.00 -17.90 -31.11
CA GLU A 120 8.83 -19.31 -31.43
C GLU A 120 7.34 -19.73 -31.47
N GLY A 121 6.44 -18.81 -31.15
CA GLY A 121 5.00 -19.07 -31.09
C GLY A 121 4.51 -19.68 -29.76
N ASN A 122 5.40 -19.87 -28.78
CA ASN A 122 5.06 -20.37 -27.45
C ASN A 122 4.47 -19.26 -26.58
N PHE A 123 3.70 -19.60 -25.53
CA PHE A 123 3.37 -18.66 -24.47
C PHE A 123 4.66 -18.12 -23.86
N GLY A 124 4.69 -16.81 -23.59
CA GLY A 124 5.87 -16.14 -23.07
C GLY A 124 5.52 -15.10 -22.00
N ASN A 125 6.56 -14.58 -21.37
CA ASN A 125 6.48 -13.41 -20.51
C ASN A 125 7.52 -12.37 -20.93
N ARG A 126 7.30 -11.12 -20.55
CA ARG A 126 8.19 -9.99 -20.85
C ARG A 126 9.26 -9.79 -19.78
N VAL A 127 9.10 -10.45 -18.63
CA VAL A 127 10.01 -10.37 -17.48
C VAL A 127 10.60 -11.76 -17.21
N ALA A 128 11.82 -11.99 -17.69
CA ALA A 128 12.43 -13.32 -17.74
C ALA A 128 12.48 -14.09 -16.41
N ASP A 129 12.57 -13.38 -15.28
CA ASP A 129 12.66 -13.99 -13.94
C ASP A 129 11.30 -14.51 -13.40
N TRP A 130 10.19 -14.18 -14.07
CA TRP A 130 8.86 -14.62 -13.68
C TRP A 130 8.48 -15.95 -14.34
N THR A 131 9.19 -17.01 -13.99
CA THR A 131 9.11 -18.33 -14.65
C THR A 131 7.84 -19.10 -14.41
N ASP A 132 7.04 -18.69 -13.43
CA ASP A 132 5.78 -19.31 -13.01
C ASP A 132 4.54 -18.65 -13.62
N VAL A 133 4.72 -17.66 -14.51
CA VAL A 133 3.62 -16.93 -15.16
C VAL A 133 3.85 -16.73 -16.66
N ILE A 134 2.77 -16.43 -17.39
CA ILE A 134 2.73 -16.05 -18.79
C ILE A 134 1.88 -14.79 -18.97
N ASP A 135 2.30 -13.88 -19.84
CA ASP A 135 1.71 -12.56 -20.01
C ASP A 135 0.48 -12.57 -20.90
N PHE A 136 -0.48 -11.70 -20.60
CA PHE A 136 -1.61 -11.39 -21.46
C PHE A 136 -1.22 -10.43 -22.60
N ASN A 137 -1.95 -10.52 -23.71
CA ASN A 137 -1.83 -9.66 -24.88
C ASN A 137 -3.01 -8.67 -24.97
N TYR A 138 -2.85 -7.47 -24.47
CA TYR A 138 -3.88 -6.42 -24.44
C TYR A 138 -4.19 -5.79 -25.81
N ASP A 139 -3.51 -6.16 -26.88
CA ASP A 139 -3.95 -5.83 -28.25
C ASP A 139 -5.19 -6.67 -28.66
N ASN A 140 -5.48 -7.75 -27.94
CA ASN A 140 -6.68 -8.57 -28.12
C ASN A 140 -7.89 -7.91 -27.42
N LYS A 141 -8.86 -7.48 -28.22
CA LYS A 141 -10.10 -6.84 -27.69
C LYS A 141 -10.95 -7.77 -26.85
N ALA A 142 -11.04 -9.06 -27.21
CA ALA A 142 -11.82 -10.03 -26.44
C ALA A 142 -11.22 -10.27 -25.06
N LEU A 143 -9.88 -10.20 -24.90
CA LEU A 143 -9.24 -10.19 -23.59
C LEU A 143 -9.70 -8.99 -22.76
N ARG A 144 -9.67 -7.77 -23.33
CA ARG A 144 -10.08 -6.55 -22.63
C ARG A 144 -11.52 -6.65 -22.12
N GLU A 145 -12.44 -7.14 -22.99
CA GLU A 145 -13.85 -7.36 -22.64
C GLU A 145 -13.99 -8.38 -21.49
N GLU A 146 -13.25 -9.49 -21.53
CA GLU A 146 -13.29 -10.52 -20.49
C GLU A 146 -12.71 -10.01 -19.17
N MET A 147 -11.62 -9.24 -19.19
CA MET A 147 -11.07 -8.63 -17.98
C MET A 147 -12.02 -7.61 -17.35
N ILE A 148 -12.69 -6.77 -18.14
CA ILE A 148 -13.73 -5.86 -17.62
C ILE A 148 -14.90 -6.63 -17.01
N LYS A 149 -15.32 -7.73 -17.63
CA LYS A 149 -16.38 -8.60 -17.10
C LYS A 149 -15.96 -9.23 -15.76
N MET A 150 -14.72 -9.69 -15.63
CA MET A 150 -14.16 -10.24 -14.40
C MET A 150 -14.10 -9.16 -13.30
N LEU A 151 -13.60 -7.96 -13.59
CA LEU A 151 -13.58 -6.84 -12.65
C LEU A 151 -15.00 -6.48 -12.20
N SER A 152 -15.96 -6.47 -13.14
CA SER A 152 -17.38 -6.22 -12.84
C SER A 152 -17.98 -7.30 -11.94
N PHE A 153 -17.58 -8.56 -12.12
CA PHE A 153 -18.01 -9.67 -11.25
C PHE A 153 -17.60 -9.40 -9.79
N TRP A 154 -16.35 -9.04 -9.54
CA TRP A 154 -15.87 -8.77 -8.18
C TRP A 154 -16.46 -7.49 -7.59
N ALA A 155 -16.64 -6.43 -8.39
CA ALA A 155 -17.32 -5.22 -7.94
C ALA A 155 -18.79 -5.51 -7.54
N ASN A 156 -19.51 -6.37 -8.26
CA ASN A 156 -20.86 -6.80 -7.90
C ASN A 156 -20.89 -7.73 -6.67
N LYS A 157 -19.78 -8.34 -6.29
CA LYS A 157 -19.61 -9.08 -5.03
C LYS A 157 -19.44 -8.16 -3.81
N GLY A 158 -19.45 -6.84 -4.01
CA GLY A 158 -19.36 -5.86 -2.94
C GLY A 158 -17.94 -5.42 -2.60
N VAL A 159 -16.95 -5.74 -3.44
CA VAL A 159 -15.60 -5.17 -3.32
C VAL A 159 -15.66 -3.67 -3.58
N ASP A 160 -14.95 -2.87 -2.77
CA ASP A 160 -14.96 -1.40 -2.80
C ASP A 160 -13.76 -0.80 -3.53
N GLY A 161 -12.76 -1.61 -3.83
CA GLY A 161 -11.56 -1.15 -4.53
C GLY A 161 -10.71 -2.29 -5.06
N PHE A 162 -9.84 -1.96 -6.00
CA PHE A 162 -8.82 -2.87 -6.51
C PHE A 162 -7.41 -2.32 -6.25
N ARG A 163 -6.51 -3.18 -5.78
CA ARG A 163 -5.08 -3.00 -5.96
C ARG A 163 -4.68 -3.75 -7.22
N CYS A 164 -4.14 -3.06 -8.18
CA CYS A 164 -3.80 -3.63 -9.48
C CYS A 164 -2.31 -3.93 -9.55
N ASP A 165 -2.00 -5.22 -9.62
CA ASP A 165 -0.64 -5.76 -9.69
C ASP A 165 0.07 -5.30 -10.97
N VAL A 166 1.32 -4.87 -10.82
CA VAL A 166 2.20 -4.41 -11.92
C VAL A 166 1.44 -3.52 -12.93
N ALA A 167 0.65 -2.57 -12.43
CA ALA A 167 -0.21 -1.72 -13.24
C ALA A 167 0.55 -1.00 -14.38
N SER A 168 1.84 -0.76 -14.19
CA SER A 168 2.74 -0.15 -15.18
C SER A 168 2.91 -0.99 -16.46
N LEU A 169 2.60 -2.29 -16.44
CA LEU A 169 2.75 -3.16 -17.61
C LEU A 169 1.44 -3.45 -18.35
N VAL A 170 0.30 -2.98 -17.81
CA VAL A 170 -1.02 -3.05 -18.46
C VAL A 170 -1.31 -1.70 -19.11
N PRO A 171 -1.87 -1.65 -20.35
CA PRO A 171 -2.11 -0.39 -21.06
C PRO A 171 -2.99 0.60 -20.28
N SER A 172 -2.57 1.87 -20.23
CA SER A 172 -3.27 2.93 -19.51
C SER A 172 -4.68 3.17 -20.04
N ASP A 173 -4.89 3.04 -21.35
CA ASP A 173 -6.20 3.13 -21.99
C ASP A 173 -7.15 2.01 -21.55
N PHE A 174 -6.63 0.79 -21.32
CA PHE A 174 -7.44 -0.27 -20.72
C PHE A 174 -7.89 0.07 -19.29
N TRP A 175 -7.01 0.65 -18.48
CA TRP A 175 -7.38 1.05 -17.12
C TRP A 175 -8.50 2.10 -17.13
N LEU A 176 -8.49 3.03 -18.09
CA LEU A 176 -9.57 4.01 -18.26
C LEU A 176 -10.89 3.34 -18.64
N GLU A 177 -10.87 2.38 -19.58
CA GLU A 177 -12.04 1.59 -19.95
C GLU A 177 -12.60 0.80 -18.75
N ALA A 178 -11.74 0.15 -17.99
CA ALA A 178 -12.10 -0.59 -16.79
C ALA A 178 -12.73 0.33 -15.73
N LYS A 179 -12.09 1.48 -15.45
CA LYS A 179 -12.60 2.48 -14.50
C LYS A 179 -13.98 3.00 -14.90
N GLU A 180 -14.19 3.30 -16.19
CA GLU A 180 -15.51 3.71 -16.70
C GLU A 180 -16.57 2.61 -16.50
N ALA A 181 -16.24 1.35 -16.79
CA ALA A 181 -17.17 0.24 -16.62
C ALA A 181 -17.55 0.03 -15.15
N ILE A 182 -16.57 0.02 -14.25
CA ILE A 182 -16.78 -0.19 -12.81
C ILE A 182 -17.51 0.99 -12.15
N SER A 183 -17.27 2.22 -12.61
CA SER A 183 -17.98 3.41 -12.09
C SER A 183 -19.51 3.33 -12.27
N LYS A 184 -20.00 2.55 -13.23
CA LYS A 184 -21.43 2.29 -13.45
C LYS A 184 -22.03 1.34 -12.40
N ILE A 185 -21.19 0.53 -11.74
CA ILE A 185 -21.56 -0.37 -10.64
C ILE A 185 -21.45 0.37 -9.31
N ASN A 186 -20.27 0.97 -9.06
CA ASN A 186 -19.97 1.75 -7.86
C ASN A 186 -19.15 2.98 -8.23
N LYS A 187 -19.77 4.18 -8.14
CA LYS A 187 -19.12 5.46 -8.46
C LYS A 187 -18.01 5.85 -7.48
N ASP A 188 -18.03 5.30 -6.26
CA ASP A 188 -17.07 5.57 -5.20
C ASP A 188 -15.96 4.49 -5.13
N PHE A 189 -15.87 3.64 -6.16
CA PHE A 189 -14.88 2.57 -6.27
C PHE A 189 -13.46 3.13 -6.36
N VAL A 190 -12.52 2.52 -5.65
CA VAL A 190 -11.17 3.03 -5.49
C VAL A 190 -10.13 2.18 -6.22
N TRP A 191 -9.18 2.84 -6.87
CA TRP A 191 -8.14 2.22 -7.67
C TRP A 191 -6.76 2.54 -7.10
N LEU A 192 -6.06 1.51 -6.61
CA LEU A 192 -4.65 1.56 -6.21
C LEU A 192 -3.82 0.79 -7.24
N GLY A 193 -2.94 1.48 -7.95
CA GLY A 193 -2.02 0.84 -8.89
C GLY A 193 -0.67 0.54 -8.26
N GLU A 194 -0.12 -0.63 -8.55
CA GLU A 194 1.30 -0.86 -8.36
C GLU A 194 2.05 -0.31 -9.57
N SER A 195 2.59 0.90 -9.39
CA SER A 195 3.59 1.43 -10.30
C SER A 195 4.96 0.85 -9.95
N VAL A 196 5.83 0.73 -10.94
CA VAL A 196 7.17 0.17 -10.76
C VAL A 196 8.23 1.26 -10.84
N GLU A 197 9.46 0.96 -10.41
CA GLU A 197 10.59 1.86 -10.45
C GLU A 197 10.91 2.29 -11.89
N PHE A 198 11.46 3.50 -12.05
CA PHE A 198 11.81 4.07 -13.36
C PHE A 198 12.77 3.19 -14.16
N GLU A 199 13.77 2.61 -13.50
CA GLU A 199 14.75 1.73 -14.11
C GLU A 199 14.11 0.47 -14.71
N PHE A 200 13.07 -0.06 -14.05
CA PHE A 200 12.30 -1.19 -14.55
C PHE A 200 11.50 -0.79 -15.79
N ILE A 201 10.85 0.37 -15.79
CA ILE A 201 10.13 0.91 -16.96
C ILE A 201 11.09 1.06 -18.16
N GLU A 202 12.28 1.63 -17.93
CA GLU A 202 13.29 1.77 -18.97
C GLU A 202 13.74 0.41 -19.53
N ALA A 203 13.98 -0.58 -18.66
CA ALA A 203 14.39 -1.92 -19.07
C ALA A 203 13.33 -2.58 -19.98
N ILE A 204 12.06 -2.48 -19.61
CA ILE A 204 10.94 -3.01 -20.41
C ILE A 204 10.80 -2.27 -21.74
N ARG A 205 10.92 -0.95 -21.74
CA ARG A 205 10.86 -0.13 -22.99
C ARG A 205 12.05 -0.42 -23.92
N LYS A 206 13.26 -0.70 -23.40
CA LYS A 206 14.43 -1.13 -24.18
C LYS A 206 14.19 -2.48 -24.89
N LEU A 207 13.34 -3.33 -24.37
CA LEU A 207 12.89 -4.57 -25.00
C LEU A 207 11.74 -4.35 -26.00
N SER A 208 11.39 -3.10 -26.30
CA SER A 208 10.30 -2.70 -27.19
C SER A 208 8.90 -3.05 -26.68
N PHE A 209 8.73 -3.28 -25.38
CA PHE A 209 7.43 -3.43 -24.75
C PHE A 209 6.92 -2.11 -24.18
N LYS A 210 5.59 -1.98 -24.06
CA LYS A 210 4.97 -0.84 -23.40
C LYS A 210 5.10 -0.97 -21.88
N ALA A 211 5.42 0.14 -21.23
CA ALA A 211 5.38 0.29 -19.78
C ALA A 211 5.02 1.75 -19.46
N PHE A 212 4.27 1.99 -18.40
CA PHE A 212 3.65 3.28 -18.08
C PHE A 212 4.18 3.83 -16.77
N THR A 213 4.48 5.12 -16.78
CA THR A 213 4.96 5.87 -15.61
C THR A 213 3.80 6.25 -14.70
N ASP A 214 4.11 6.72 -13.49
CA ASP A 214 3.13 7.24 -12.54
C ASP A 214 2.27 8.35 -13.14
N TYR A 215 2.87 9.23 -13.93
CA TYR A 215 2.15 10.33 -14.58
C TYR A 215 1.05 9.80 -15.51
N GLU A 216 1.37 8.77 -16.32
CA GLU A 216 0.42 8.13 -17.24
C GLU A 216 -0.66 7.32 -16.47
N LEU A 217 -0.28 6.65 -15.37
CA LEU A 217 -1.19 5.85 -14.57
C LEU A 217 -2.17 6.70 -13.75
N PHE A 218 -1.78 7.88 -13.28
CA PHE A 218 -2.67 8.77 -12.54
C PHE A 218 -3.85 9.34 -13.34
N GLU A 219 -3.93 9.07 -14.63
CA GLU A 219 -5.16 9.31 -15.39
C GLU A 219 -6.29 8.34 -14.99
N ALA A 220 -5.93 7.10 -14.65
CA ALA A 220 -6.88 6.05 -14.28
C ALA A 220 -6.91 5.74 -12.78
N PHE A 221 -5.80 5.84 -12.08
CA PHE A 221 -5.66 5.46 -10.68
C PHE A 221 -5.88 6.63 -9.72
N ASP A 222 -6.46 6.34 -8.57
CA ASP A 222 -6.64 7.31 -7.48
C ASP A 222 -5.41 7.33 -6.56
N MET A 223 -4.74 6.18 -6.45
CA MET A 223 -3.54 5.98 -5.64
C MET A 223 -2.49 5.17 -6.40
N LEU A 224 -1.22 5.49 -6.15
CA LEU A 224 -0.06 4.70 -6.60
C LEU A 224 0.94 4.53 -5.45
N TYR A 225 1.68 3.41 -5.42
CA TYR A 225 2.79 3.25 -4.48
C TYR A 225 3.89 4.29 -4.72
N SER A 226 4.67 4.61 -3.69
CA SER A 226 5.85 5.51 -3.78
C SER A 226 7.10 4.77 -4.30
N TYR A 227 6.93 3.86 -5.27
CA TYR A 227 8.05 3.07 -5.83
C TYR A 227 8.96 3.90 -6.74
N ASP A 228 8.47 4.99 -7.28
CA ASP A 228 9.26 5.99 -8.01
C ASP A 228 10.42 6.60 -7.18
N ILE A 229 10.30 6.58 -5.85
CA ILE A 229 11.34 7.05 -4.91
C ILE A 229 11.87 5.94 -3.99
N LYS A 230 11.66 4.67 -4.32
CA LYS A 230 11.99 3.51 -3.48
C LYS A 230 13.46 3.41 -3.11
N SER A 231 14.37 3.81 -4.00
CA SER A 231 15.81 3.83 -3.72
C SER A 231 16.14 4.77 -2.54
N PHE A 232 15.52 5.95 -2.49
CA PHE A 232 15.69 6.92 -1.39
C PHE A 232 15.04 6.42 -0.09
N ILE A 233 13.88 5.74 -0.18
CA ILE A 233 13.24 5.09 0.98
C ILE A 233 14.17 4.01 1.56
N ASN A 234 14.75 3.17 0.70
CA ASN A 234 15.69 2.13 1.13
C ASN A 234 16.95 2.72 1.77
N ASP A 235 17.51 3.80 1.22
CA ASP A 235 18.64 4.48 1.80
C ASP A 235 18.33 5.02 3.20
N ALA A 236 17.16 5.61 3.39
CA ALA A 236 16.73 6.12 4.70
C ALA A 236 16.53 5.00 5.72
N PHE A 237 15.89 3.88 5.33
CA PHE A 237 15.55 2.78 6.25
C PHE A 237 16.75 1.87 6.54
N ILE A 238 17.50 1.47 5.50
CA ILE A 238 18.57 0.49 5.62
C ILE A 238 19.88 1.14 6.04
N ASN A 239 20.22 2.26 5.43
CA ASN A 239 21.51 2.93 5.60
C ASN A 239 21.46 4.08 6.62
N GLU A 240 20.27 4.50 7.05
CA GLU A 240 20.05 5.65 7.93
C GLU A 240 20.73 6.92 7.38
N LYS A 241 20.62 7.13 6.05
CA LYS A 241 21.30 8.20 5.31
C LYS A 241 20.36 8.86 4.31
N ASN A 242 20.79 10.01 3.79
CA ASN A 242 20.11 10.72 2.72
C ASN A 242 18.65 11.10 3.05
N LEU A 243 18.33 11.33 4.35
CA LEU A 243 16.98 11.74 4.76
C LEU A 243 16.55 13.03 4.05
N ASN A 244 17.46 13.99 3.90
CA ASN A 244 17.24 15.23 3.15
C ASN A 244 16.88 14.97 1.68
N MET A 245 17.48 13.96 1.04
CA MET A 245 17.15 13.58 -0.33
C MET A 245 15.77 12.91 -0.41
N LEU A 246 15.44 12.04 0.55
CA LEU A 246 14.09 11.47 0.63
C LEU A 246 13.03 12.57 0.81
N ALA A 247 13.27 13.53 1.73
CA ALA A 247 12.40 14.68 1.93
C ALA A 247 12.21 15.48 0.63
N ARG A 248 13.31 15.77 -0.09
CA ARG A 248 13.27 16.45 -1.39
C ARG A 248 12.44 15.69 -2.43
N MET A 249 12.59 14.37 -2.50
CA MET A 249 11.82 13.55 -3.43
C MET A 249 10.33 13.48 -3.07
N ILE A 250 10.00 13.47 -1.77
CA ILE A 250 8.61 13.57 -1.31
C ILE A 250 8.02 14.96 -1.70
N ASN A 251 8.79 16.04 -1.52
CA ASN A 251 8.37 17.38 -1.93
C ASN A 251 8.17 17.48 -3.44
N TYR A 252 9.04 16.82 -4.22
CA TYR A 252 8.86 16.70 -5.68
C TYR A 252 7.53 16.01 -6.01
N GLN A 253 7.23 14.85 -5.41
CA GLN A 253 5.92 14.18 -5.58
C GLN A 253 4.75 15.11 -5.23
N ASN A 254 4.85 15.85 -4.12
CA ASN A 254 3.81 16.77 -3.66
C ASN A 254 3.57 17.94 -4.62
N SER A 255 4.58 18.36 -5.39
CA SER A 255 4.48 19.46 -6.36
C SER A 255 4.10 18.98 -7.76
N GLU A 256 4.55 17.78 -8.17
CA GLU A 256 4.35 17.25 -9.52
C GLU A 256 2.94 16.70 -9.71
N PHE A 257 2.41 16.00 -8.73
CA PHE A 257 1.12 15.35 -8.85
C PHE A 257 -0.02 16.24 -8.34
N LYS A 258 -1.20 16.13 -8.98
CA LYS A 258 -2.41 16.83 -8.55
C LYS A 258 -2.78 16.46 -7.12
N LEU A 259 -3.47 17.33 -6.40
CA LEU A 259 -3.86 17.10 -5.00
C LEU A 259 -4.63 15.80 -4.73
N ASN A 260 -5.37 15.30 -5.72
CA ASN A 260 -6.14 14.06 -5.61
C ASN A 260 -5.41 12.83 -6.17
N ASN A 261 -4.22 13.00 -6.74
CA ASN A 261 -3.34 11.92 -7.17
C ASN A 261 -2.46 11.53 -5.97
N LEU A 262 -2.85 10.49 -5.24
CA LEU A 262 -2.30 10.20 -3.93
C LEU A 262 -1.21 9.14 -4.00
N LYS A 263 -0.11 9.37 -3.29
CA LYS A 263 0.91 8.35 -3.08
C LYS A 263 0.59 7.55 -1.81
N VAL A 264 0.69 6.24 -1.89
CA VAL A 264 0.62 5.36 -0.72
C VAL A 264 1.96 5.46 0.03
N LYS A 265 1.88 5.76 1.31
CA LYS A 265 3.01 5.88 2.23
C LYS A 265 3.04 4.66 3.15
N TYR A 266 4.09 3.86 3.07
CA TYR A 266 4.22 2.60 3.78
C TYR A 266 5.62 2.45 4.37
N LEU A 267 5.74 1.62 5.41
CA LEU A 267 7.03 1.22 5.97
C LEU A 267 7.46 -0.16 5.45
N GLU A 268 6.48 -1.03 5.22
CA GLU A 268 6.65 -2.39 4.71
C GLU A 268 5.37 -2.87 4.03
N ASN A 269 5.48 -3.88 3.20
CA ASN A 269 4.38 -4.65 2.63
C ASN A 269 4.82 -6.11 2.42
N HIS A 270 4.01 -6.93 1.76
CA HIS A 270 4.29 -8.35 1.52
C HIS A 270 5.57 -8.60 0.68
N ASP A 271 6.08 -7.61 -0.06
CA ASP A 271 7.29 -7.70 -0.89
C ASP A 271 8.56 -7.21 -0.18
N ASN A 272 8.42 -6.47 0.91
CA ASN A 272 9.53 -5.86 1.61
C ASN A 272 9.91 -6.61 2.88
N GLU A 273 11.17 -6.45 3.31
CA GLU A 273 11.59 -6.86 4.65
C GLU A 273 10.83 -6.09 5.73
N ARG A 274 10.67 -6.70 6.90
CA ARG A 274 10.00 -6.08 8.03
C ARG A 274 10.76 -4.84 8.52
N ILE A 275 10.03 -3.74 8.67
CA ILE A 275 10.64 -2.46 9.10
C ILE A 275 11.33 -2.57 10.45
N TYR A 276 10.77 -3.35 11.37
CA TYR A 276 11.38 -3.56 12.69
C TYR A 276 12.78 -4.20 12.58
N THR A 277 12.98 -5.13 11.65
CA THR A 277 14.29 -5.73 11.35
C THR A 277 15.21 -4.74 10.64
N LEU A 278 14.71 -4.02 9.63
CA LEU A 278 15.50 -3.01 8.91
C LEU A 278 16.03 -1.92 9.84
N LEU A 279 15.21 -1.48 10.80
CA LEU A 279 15.58 -0.47 11.80
C LEU A 279 16.25 -1.09 13.04
N LYS A 280 16.88 -2.27 12.91
CA LYS A 280 17.68 -2.92 13.95
C LYS A 280 16.92 -3.11 15.27
N LYS A 281 15.63 -3.40 15.19
CA LYS A 281 14.73 -3.62 16.32
C LYS A 281 14.56 -2.40 17.25
N ASN A 282 14.78 -1.21 16.73
CA ASN A 282 14.57 0.03 17.46
C ASN A 282 13.12 0.49 17.37
N LYS A 283 12.33 0.25 18.43
CA LYS A 283 10.92 0.61 18.51
C LYS A 283 10.70 2.12 18.33
N ASN A 284 11.54 2.97 18.94
CA ASN A 284 11.37 4.42 18.83
C ASN A 284 11.48 4.91 17.40
N LYS A 285 12.44 4.39 16.63
CA LYS A 285 12.56 4.71 15.20
C LYS A 285 11.30 4.31 14.43
N VAL A 286 10.81 3.07 14.64
CA VAL A 286 9.60 2.59 13.94
C VAL A 286 8.39 3.46 14.27
N LEU A 287 8.17 3.84 15.55
CA LEU A 287 7.04 4.68 15.96
C LEU A 287 7.13 6.10 15.35
N ASN A 288 8.34 6.68 15.27
CA ASN A 288 8.56 7.97 14.62
C ASN A 288 8.32 7.90 13.10
N TYR A 289 8.81 6.87 12.42
CA TYR A 289 8.51 6.63 11.00
C TYR A 289 7.02 6.38 10.76
N LEU A 290 6.35 5.63 11.64
CA LEU A 290 4.91 5.40 11.55
C LEU A 290 4.14 6.74 11.64
N ALA A 291 4.44 7.56 12.63
CA ALA A 291 3.82 8.89 12.76
C ALA A 291 4.11 9.76 11.52
N PHE A 292 5.34 9.73 11.01
CA PHE A 292 5.73 10.46 9.80
C PHE A 292 4.91 10.06 8.57
N ILE A 293 4.73 8.76 8.29
CA ILE A 293 3.94 8.34 7.11
C ILE A 293 2.45 8.64 7.26
N PHE A 294 1.92 8.70 8.50
CA PHE A 294 0.53 9.05 8.76
C PHE A 294 0.25 10.55 8.66
N LEU A 295 1.20 11.39 9.07
CA LEU A 295 0.96 12.82 9.29
C LEU A 295 1.59 13.70 8.19
N GLN A 296 1.54 13.21 6.95
CA GLN A 296 1.92 13.93 5.75
C GLN A 296 0.88 13.71 4.63
N ARG A 297 1.06 14.34 3.46
CA ARG A 297 0.23 14.07 2.27
C ARG A 297 0.43 12.64 1.79
N GLY A 298 -0.66 11.99 1.39
CA GLY A 298 -0.71 10.63 0.89
C GLY A 298 -1.64 9.74 1.73
N VAL A 299 -1.68 8.46 1.43
CA VAL A 299 -2.50 7.46 2.12
C VAL A 299 -1.59 6.53 2.91
N PRO A 300 -1.61 6.57 4.24
CA PRO A 300 -0.81 5.66 5.05
C PRO A 300 -1.30 4.22 4.90
N PHE A 301 -0.35 3.31 4.94
CA PHE A 301 -0.55 1.90 4.69
C PHE A 301 0.23 1.08 5.72
N VAL A 302 -0.44 0.11 6.36
CA VAL A 302 0.14 -0.79 7.36
C VAL A 302 -0.04 -2.23 6.92
N TYR A 303 1.02 -3.02 6.97
CA TYR A 303 0.96 -4.45 6.72
C TYR A 303 0.77 -5.22 8.03
N ALA A 304 -0.15 -6.17 8.05
CA ALA A 304 -0.46 -7.00 9.21
C ALA A 304 0.79 -7.61 9.88
N GLY A 305 0.82 -7.60 11.19
CA GLY A 305 1.96 -8.05 12.00
C GLY A 305 2.97 -6.94 12.32
N GLN A 306 2.80 -5.73 11.79
CA GLN A 306 3.63 -4.59 12.16
C GLN A 306 3.38 -4.22 13.63
N GLU A 307 2.14 -4.30 14.10
CA GLU A 307 1.71 -4.11 15.48
C GLU A 307 2.12 -5.26 16.43
N ALA A 308 2.63 -6.36 15.87
CA ALA A 308 3.21 -7.47 16.64
C ALA A 308 4.74 -7.51 16.56
N TRP A 309 5.37 -6.46 16.03
CA TRP A 309 6.82 -6.37 15.86
C TRP A 309 7.41 -7.55 15.10
N CYS A 310 6.68 -8.08 14.10
CA CYS A 310 7.16 -9.19 13.29
C CYS A 310 8.53 -8.87 12.68
N GLU A 311 9.46 -9.80 12.86
CA GLU A 311 10.85 -9.66 12.41
C GLU A 311 11.10 -10.34 11.06
N HIS A 312 10.35 -11.40 10.79
CA HIS A 312 10.48 -12.22 9.60
C HIS A 312 9.47 -11.81 8.52
N LYS A 313 9.97 -11.61 7.30
CA LYS A 313 9.13 -11.45 6.12
C LYS A 313 8.57 -12.82 5.72
N PRO A 314 7.25 -13.02 5.77
CA PRO A 314 6.67 -14.29 5.34
C PRO A 314 6.92 -14.56 3.86
N THR A 315 7.23 -15.81 3.53
CA THR A 315 7.33 -16.23 2.12
C THR A 315 5.96 -16.17 1.43
N LEU A 316 5.96 -15.84 0.15
CA LEU A 316 4.75 -15.89 -0.70
C LEU A 316 4.44 -17.30 -1.21
N PHE A 317 5.37 -18.25 -1.09
CA PHE A 317 5.31 -19.52 -1.80
C PHE A 317 4.89 -20.70 -0.93
N ASP A 318 4.93 -20.53 0.38
CA ASP A 318 4.62 -21.56 1.37
C ASP A 318 3.76 -20.97 2.49
N LYS A 319 3.23 -21.81 3.38
CA LYS A 319 2.55 -21.34 4.59
C LYS A 319 3.59 -20.91 5.61
N ASP A 320 3.57 -19.64 5.96
CA ASP A 320 4.58 -18.98 6.80
C ASP A 320 3.89 -17.95 7.69
N MET A 321 3.33 -18.43 8.81
CA MET A 321 2.42 -17.66 9.65
C MET A 321 3.12 -16.50 10.36
N LEU A 322 2.42 -15.37 10.46
CA LEU A 322 2.84 -14.23 11.26
C LEU A 322 2.94 -14.59 12.73
N ASP A 323 4.00 -14.15 13.40
CA ASP A 323 4.16 -14.29 14.83
C ASP A 323 3.43 -13.15 15.58
N TRP A 324 2.33 -13.48 16.21
CA TRP A 324 1.51 -12.55 17.01
C TRP A 324 1.88 -12.53 18.50
N SER A 325 2.92 -13.26 18.92
CA SER A 325 3.30 -13.38 20.35
C SER A 325 3.74 -12.05 20.98
N ASN A 326 4.24 -11.12 20.16
CA ASN A 326 4.70 -9.80 20.59
C ASN A 326 3.70 -8.67 20.26
N TYR A 327 2.40 -9.00 20.12
CA TYR A 327 1.37 -8.00 19.90
C TYR A 327 1.44 -6.88 20.95
N ASP A 328 1.47 -5.62 20.49
CA ASP A 328 1.76 -4.45 21.35
C ASP A 328 0.59 -3.46 21.33
N GLU A 329 -0.16 -3.45 22.44
CA GLU A 329 -1.30 -2.53 22.61
C GLU A 329 -0.86 -1.05 22.48
N THR A 330 0.36 -0.70 22.90
CA THR A 330 0.87 0.68 22.78
C THR A 330 1.02 1.09 21.32
N TYR A 331 1.48 0.16 20.48
CA TYR A 331 1.55 0.35 19.03
C TYR A 331 0.15 0.56 18.44
N VAL A 332 -0.80 -0.27 18.85
CA VAL A 332 -2.20 -0.21 18.39
C VAL A 332 -2.86 1.11 18.80
N GLU A 333 -2.65 1.55 20.03
CA GLU A 333 -3.18 2.85 20.52
C GLU A 333 -2.58 4.03 19.72
N LEU A 334 -1.29 3.95 19.36
CA LEU A 334 -0.70 4.95 18.46
C LEU A 334 -1.38 4.93 17.08
N ILE A 335 -1.60 3.76 16.46
CA ILE A 335 -2.32 3.66 15.18
C ILE A 335 -3.72 4.28 15.29
N LYS A 336 -4.49 3.96 16.34
CA LYS A 336 -5.82 4.53 16.59
C LYS A 336 -5.75 6.06 16.64
N LYS A 337 -4.79 6.59 17.40
CA LYS A 337 -4.60 8.04 17.53
C LYS A 337 -4.24 8.67 16.18
N LEU A 338 -3.29 8.08 15.44
CA LEU A 338 -2.87 8.56 14.12
C LEU A 338 -4.05 8.53 13.13
N ASN A 339 -4.84 7.46 13.10
CA ASN A 339 -6.04 7.38 12.28
C ASN A 339 -7.09 8.44 12.68
N SER A 340 -7.24 8.72 13.97
CA SER A 340 -8.13 9.80 14.45
C SER A 340 -7.65 11.17 13.98
N LEU A 341 -6.34 11.44 14.05
CA LEU A 341 -5.75 12.68 13.55
C LEU A 341 -5.93 12.83 12.02
N ARG A 342 -5.88 11.75 11.26
CA ARG A 342 -6.19 11.76 9.81
C ARG A 342 -7.60 12.25 9.50
N LYS A 343 -8.54 12.24 10.46
CA LYS A 343 -9.91 12.76 10.27
C LYS A 343 -9.99 14.29 10.44
N LEU A 344 -8.93 14.96 10.90
CA LEU A 344 -8.86 16.42 10.95
C LEU A 344 -9.07 17.03 9.56
N ASP A 345 -9.66 18.21 9.53
CA ASP A 345 -10.00 18.88 8.25
C ASP A 345 -8.75 19.23 7.43
N ILE A 346 -7.61 19.47 8.08
CA ILE A 346 -6.35 19.71 7.40
C ILE A 346 -6.02 18.61 6.35
N PHE A 347 -6.29 17.33 6.63
CA PHE A 347 -6.02 16.23 5.69
C PHE A 347 -7.04 16.14 4.54
N LYS A 348 -8.20 16.80 4.66
CA LYS A 348 -9.18 16.93 3.58
C LYS A 348 -8.89 18.15 2.69
N ASP A 349 -8.55 19.28 3.34
CA ASP A 349 -8.52 20.62 2.74
C ASP A 349 -7.10 21.14 2.52
N GLU A 350 -6.07 20.35 2.85
CA GLU A 350 -4.67 20.71 2.66
C GLU A 350 -4.38 21.17 1.23
N THR A 351 -3.75 22.32 1.11
CA THR A 351 -3.28 22.90 -0.15
C THR A 351 -1.76 22.85 -0.27
N TYR A 352 -1.07 22.74 0.84
CA TYR A 352 0.39 22.69 0.92
C TYR A 352 0.86 21.65 1.93
N CYS A 353 1.79 20.79 1.51
CA CYS A 353 2.51 19.86 2.36
C CYS A 353 4.00 19.95 2.01
N HIS A 354 4.82 20.27 3.00
CA HIS A 354 6.27 20.34 2.86
C HIS A 354 6.96 19.48 3.91
N VAL A 355 7.95 18.71 3.49
CA VAL A 355 8.84 17.93 4.36
C VAL A 355 10.19 18.64 4.40
N GLY A 356 10.68 18.99 5.59
CA GLY A 356 11.96 19.66 5.75
C GLY A 356 13.14 18.78 5.36
N GLU A 357 14.11 19.37 4.66
CA GLU A 357 15.28 18.66 4.12
C GLU A 357 16.43 18.60 5.14
N HIS A 358 16.22 17.84 6.26
CA HIS A 358 17.25 17.61 7.28
C HIS A 358 18.00 16.28 7.03
N GLU A 359 19.20 16.14 7.59
CA GLU A 359 20.02 14.95 7.42
C GLU A 359 19.70 13.84 8.43
N ASP A 360 19.06 14.18 9.57
CA ASP A 360 18.97 13.34 10.75
C ASP A 360 17.56 13.21 11.35
N TYR A 361 16.56 13.94 10.85
CA TYR A 361 15.17 13.86 11.24
C TYR A 361 14.26 14.35 10.11
N PHE A 362 12.94 14.14 10.26
CA PHE A 362 11.94 14.79 9.41
C PHE A 362 11.12 15.79 10.20
N ASP A 363 10.74 16.88 9.55
CA ASP A 363 9.60 17.68 9.93
C ASP A 363 8.61 17.81 8.77
N VAL A 364 7.37 18.12 9.08
CA VAL A 364 6.29 18.28 8.10
C VAL A 364 5.47 19.50 8.45
N THR A 365 5.28 20.40 7.49
CA THR A 365 4.32 21.50 7.56
C THR A 365 3.14 21.18 6.66
N LEU A 366 1.93 21.24 7.24
CA LEU A 366 0.66 21.10 6.51
C LEU A 366 -0.10 22.42 6.62
N CYS A 367 -0.50 22.99 5.50
CA CYS A 367 -1.30 24.22 5.47
C CYS A 367 -2.57 24.06 4.63
N SER A 368 -3.62 24.71 5.09
CA SER A 368 -4.83 25.03 4.34
C SER A 368 -5.09 26.53 4.46
N GLU A 369 -6.18 27.03 3.86
CA GLU A 369 -6.60 28.43 4.05
C GLU A 369 -6.87 28.79 5.51
N LYS A 370 -7.29 27.82 6.33
CA LYS A 370 -7.80 28.02 7.69
C LYS A 370 -6.85 27.56 8.78
N GLU A 371 -6.02 26.58 8.52
CA GLU A 371 -5.28 25.85 9.54
C GLU A 371 -3.84 25.57 9.09
N GLU A 372 -2.94 25.55 10.06
CA GLU A 372 -1.56 25.15 9.90
C GLU A 372 -1.16 24.17 10.99
N TYR A 373 -0.51 23.07 10.59
CA TYR A 373 0.01 22.04 11.48
C TYR A 373 1.50 21.82 11.20
N TYR A 374 2.21 21.49 12.27
CA TYR A 374 3.63 21.15 12.20
C TYR A 374 3.89 19.84 12.94
N GLY A 375 4.65 18.94 12.30
CA GLY A 375 5.11 17.69 12.90
C GLY A 375 6.64 17.59 12.86
N ILE A 376 7.25 16.93 13.87
CA ILE A 376 8.68 16.60 13.88
C ILE A 376 8.87 15.16 14.38
N TYR A 377 9.77 14.41 13.69
CA TYR A 377 9.89 12.96 13.82
C TYR A 377 11.36 12.56 13.94
N ASN A 378 11.73 12.00 15.09
CA ASN A 378 13.08 11.56 15.42
C ASN A 378 13.36 10.14 14.89
N VAL A 379 13.50 10.02 13.58
CA VAL A 379 13.65 8.74 12.90
C VAL A 379 15.01 8.06 13.10
N LEU A 380 16.01 8.77 13.61
CA LEU A 380 17.33 8.22 13.96
C LEU A 380 17.50 7.95 15.47
N ASP A 381 16.48 8.25 16.30
CA ASP A 381 16.50 8.08 17.76
C ASP A 381 17.62 8.88 18.44
N LEU A 382 17.80 10.14 18.00
CA LEU A 382 18.73 11.09 18.61
C LEU A 382 18.38 11.35 20.08
N LYS A 383 19.37 11.62 20.92
CA LYS A 383 19.18 11.82 22.37
C LYS A 383 19.25 13.28 22.78
N ASP A 384 19.65 14.16 21.89
CA ASP A 384 19.82 15.58 22.14
C ASP A 384 18.55 16.37 21.77
N LYS A 385 18.53 17.65 22.09
CA LYS A 385 17.52 18.59 21.60
C LYS A 385 17.62 18.73 20.08
N MET A 386 16.46 18.89 19.46
CA MET A 386 16.35 19.00 18.00
C MET A 386 15.80 20.37 17.62
N LYS A 387 16.31 20.93 16.54
CA LYS A 387 15.76 22.17 15.96
C LYS A 387 14.34 21.91 15.46
N SER A 388 13.46 22.86 15.72
CA SER A 388 12.09 22.82 15.24
C SER A 388 11.77 24.07 14.42
N GLY A 389 10.75 24.00 13.58
CA GLY A 389 10.19 25.15 12.87
C GLY A 389 9.24 26.00 13.73
N LEU A 390 9.07 25.66 15.02
CA LEU A 390 8.17 26.33 15.95
C LEU A 390 8.85 27.49 16.67
N ASN A 391 8.08 28.54 16.96
CA ASN A 391 8.51 29.61 17.87
C ASN A 391 8.56 29.11 19.31
N ASP A 392 9.31 29.84 20.16
CA ASP A 392 9.33 29.59 21.60
C ASP A 392 7.92 29.70 22.18
N GLY A 393 7.53 28.72 23.00
CA GLY A 393 6.19 28.64 23.56
C GLY A 393 5.82 27.26 24.07
N THR A 394 4.59 27.14 24.55
CA THR A 394 4.00 25.86 24.98
C THR A 394 2.97 25.41 23.95
N TYR A 395 3.09 24.18 23.51
CA TYR A 395 2.22 23.54 22.52
C TYR A 395 1.62 22.25 23.09
N ILE A 396 0.47 21.86 22.59
CA ILE A 396 -0.11 20.54 22.89
C ILE A 396 0.27 19.56 21.78
N ASN A 397 0.98 18.49 22.13
CA ASN A 397 1.23 17.40 21.22
C ASN A 397 -0.06 16.62 20.97
N LEU A 398 -0.60 16.68 19.77
CA LEU A 398 -1.85 16.01 19.40
C LEU A 398 -1.73 14.48 19.34
N ILE A 399 -0.53 13.91 19.43
CA ILE A 399 -0.31 12.46 19.43
C ILE A 399 -0.57 11.85 20.81
N ASP A 400 -0.14 12.52 21.89
CA ASP A 400 -0.24 12.00 23.27
C ASP A 400 -0.94 12.96 24.26
N ASP A 401 -1.46 14.08 23.73
CA ASP A 401 -2.20 15.14 24.45
C ASP A 401 -1.38 15.83 25.55
N LYS A 402 -0.04 15.76 25.51
CA LYS A 402 0.85 16.40 26.49
C LYS A 402 1.29 17.79 26.07
N GLU A 403 1.60 18.62 27.06
CA GLU A 403 2.29 19.89 26.84
C GLU A 403 3.76 19.66 26.46
N VAL A 404 4.22 20.38 25.44
CA VAL A 404 5.60 20.41 25.00
C VAL A 404 6.09 21.87 24.97
N ILE A 405 7.24 22.11 25.60
CA ILE A 405 7.83 23.45 25.68
C ILE A 405 8.93 23.55 24.61
N ILE A 406 8.80 24.54 23.75
CA ILE A 406 9.82 24.92 22.78
C ILE A 406 10.64 26.09 23.35
N THR A 407 11.94 25.98 23.38
CA THR A 407 12.87 27.00 23.89
C THR A 407 14.06 27.14 22.95
N ASN A 408 14.39 28.36 22.51
CA ASN A 408 15.39 28.64 21.49
C ASN A 408 15.13 27.89 20.16
N THR A 409 13.85 27.72 19.80
CA THR A 409 13.41 26.93 18.66
C THR A 409 13.82 25.44 18.72
N GLU A 410 14.04 24.91 19.91
CA GLU A 410 14.45 23.52 20.14
C GLU A 410 13.38 22.75 20.93
N VAL A 411 13.22 21.47 20.59
CA VAL A 411 12.38 20.50 21.29
C VAL A 411 13.25 19.38 21.86
N ASP A 412 12.89 18.90 23.05
CA ASP A 412 13.51 17.71 23.64
C ASP A 412 13.14 16.46 22.83
N SER A 413 14.12 15.65 22.46
CA SER A 413 13.92 14.45 21.65
C SER A 413 13.00 13.41 22.32
N SER A 414 12.87 13.44 23.66
CA SER A 414 11.96 12.55 24.40
C SER A 414 10.48 12.88 24.20
N CYS A 415 10.15 14.07 23.65
CA CYS A 415 8.77 14.50 23.33
C CYS A 415 8.32 14.06 21.93
N LEU A 416 9.13 13.31 21.18
CA LEU A 416 8.87 12.95 19.79
C LEU A 416 8.31 11.51 19.65
N PRO A 417 7.44 11.23 18.68
CA PRO A 417 6.98 12.15 17.63
C PRO A 417 6.07 13.27 18.16
N LEU A 418 6.16 14.44 17.54
CA LEU A 418 5.36 15.62 17.87
C LEU A 418 4.49 16.01 16.67
N PHE A 419 3.22 16.34 16.91
CA PHE A 419 2.33 16.94 15.93
C PHE A 419 1.44 17.97 16.61
N VAL A 420 1.53 19.22 16.19
CA VAL A 420 0.85 20.35 16.81
C VAL A 420 0.09 21.19 15.80
N ARG A 421 -0.99 21.86 16.26
CA ARG A 421 -1.64 22.92 15.52
C ARG A 421 -0.91 24.24 15.79
N VAL A 422 -0.52 24.94 14.72
CA VAL A 422 0.20 26.24 14.79
C VAL A 422 -0.78 27.40 14.64
N LYS A 423 -1.81 27.22 13.79
CA LYS A 423 -2.83 28.23 13.51
C LYS A 423 -4.22 27.61 13.44
#